data_1e538584e2464840df17322a42e45ac9
#
_entry.id   1e538584e2464840df17322a42e45ac9
#
_cell.length_a   1.000
_cell.length_b   1.000
_cell.length_c   1.000
_cell.angle_alpha   90.00
_cell.angle_beta   90.00
_cell.angle_gamma   90.00
#
_symmetry.space_group_name_H-M   'P 1'
#
loop_
_entity.id
_entity.type
_entity.pdbx_description
1 polymer ?
#
loop_
_entity_poly.entity_id
_entity_poly.type
_entity_poly.pdbx_seq_one_letter_code
_entity_poly.pdbx_strand_id
1 'polypeptide(L)'
;MRANRIITDLRVPDIETAKTFYTEFLGLSIEVFNMGWVARYTSPDTGVNIQLLTRDETAPEDPVVSVLVDDVDAAYADAQRLGYEIVHPLHVEPWGVRRFFVRAPDGNVFNVVHHPY
;
A
#
# COMPACT_ATOMS: atom_id res chain seq x y z
N MET A 1 -2.35 3.81 17.20
CA MET A 1 -2.20 2.92 16.01
C MET A 1 -0.78 2.37 15.97
N ARG A 2 -0.63 1.15 15.54
CA ARG A 2 0.67 0.48 15.50
C ARG A 2 0.88 -0.13 14.11
N ALA A 3 1.95 0.29 13.44
CA ALA A 3 2.32 -0.26 12.15
C ALA A 3 2.98 -1.63 12.32
N ASN A 4 2.46 -2.66 11.66
CA ASN A 4 3.05 -4.00 11.65
C ASN A 4 4.05 -4.16 10.52
N ARG A 5 3.78 -3.53 9.39
CA ARG A 5 4.62 -3.60 8.20
C ARG A 5 4.47 -2.31 7.39
N ILE A 6 5.57 -1.89 6.80
CA ILE A 6 5.59 -0.75 5.87
C ILE A 6 6.08 -1.25 4.53
N ILE A 7 5.35 -0.94 3.47
CA ILE A 7 5.67 -1.34 2.10
C ILE A 7 5.71 -0.09 1.23
N THR A 8 6.81 0.11 0.50
CA THR A 8 6.92 1.19 -0.47
C THR A 8 5.96 0.95 -1.62
N ASP A 9 5.16 1.96 -1.95
CA ASP A 9 4.32 1.99 -3.14
C ASP A 9 5.04 2.78 -4.21
N LEU A 10 5.75 2.10 -5.09
CA LEU A 10 6.57 2.73 -6.11
C LEU A 10 5.77 2.88 -7.39
N ARG A 11 5.62 4.13 -7.84
CA ARG A 11 4.90 4.42 -9.05
C ARG A 11 5.74 4.09 -10.28
N VAL A 12 5.15 3.32 -11.21
CA VAL A 12 5.78 2.92 -12.47
C VAL A 12 4.82 3.16 -13.63
N PRO A 13 5.33 3.43 -14.84
CA PRO A 13 4.46 3.63 -16.01
C PRO A 13 3.72 2.36 -16.42
N ASP A 14 4.36 1.19 -16.27
CA ASP A 14 3.81 -0.10 -16.65
C ASP A 14 4.45 -1.21 -15.82
N ILE A 15 3.62 -2.05 -15.19
CA ILE A 15 4.11 -3.11 -14.30
C ILE A 15 4.87 -4.18 -15.07
N GLU A 16 4.35 -4.61 -16.23
CA GLU A 16 4.96 -5.71 -16.99
C GLU A 16 6.36 -5.39 -17.48
N THR A 17 6.62 -4.14 -17.88
CA THR A 17 7.96 -3.72 -18.28
C THR A 17 8.87 -3.42 -17.10
N ALA A 18 8.31 -2.96 -15.98
CA ALA A 18 9.08 -2.60 -14.79
C ALA A 18 9.51 -3.80 -13.95
N LYS A 19 8.67 -4.84 -13.87
CA LYS A 19 8.83 -5.90 -12.87
C LYS A 19 10.13 -6.71 -12.99
N THR A 20 10.71 -6.81 -14.16
CA THR A 20 11.93 -7.57 -14.38
C THR A 20 13.11 -7.06 -13.54
N PHE A 21 13.24 -5.75 -13.43
CA PHE A 21 14.26 -5.14 -12.58
C PHE A 21 14.11 -5.59 -11.12
N TYR A 22 12.90 -5.58 -10.61
CA TYR A 22 12.63 -5.90 -9.20
C TYR A 22 12.70 -7.39 -8.93
N THR A 23 12.18 -8.21 -9.82
CA THR A 23 12.15 -9.65 -9.62
C THR A 23 13.49 -10.32 -9.88
N GLU A 24 14.19 -9.91 -10.94
CA GLU A 24 15.46 -10.55 -11.32
C GLU A 24 16.66 -9.86 -10.69
N PHE A 25 16.79 -8.55 -10.85
CA PHE A 25 17.95 -7.83 -10.35
C PHE A 25 17.94 -7.71 -8.82
N LEU A 26 16.82 -7.31 -8.24
CA LEU A 26 16.68 -7.16 -6.78
C LEU A 26 16.34 -8.46 -6.07
N GLY A 27 16.04 -9.54 -6.80
CA GLY A 27 15.72 -10.83 -6.20
C GLY A 27 14.35 -10.92 -5.52
N LEU A 28 13.45 -10.00 -5.81
CA LEU A 28 12.08 -10.01 -5.27
C LEU A 28 11.22 -10.89 -6.17
N SER A 29 11.56 -12.18 -6.24
CA SER A 29 11.11 -13.08 -7.29
C SER A 29 9.69 -13.64 -7.11
N ILE A 30 9.09 -13.46 -5.95
CA ILE A 30 7.73 -13.94 -5.68
C ILE A 30 6.73 -12.82 -5.96
N GLU A 31 5.85 -13.04 -6.94
CA GLU A 31 4.72 -12.16 -7.19
C GLU A 31 3.60 -12.56 -6.22
N VAL A 32 3.40 -11.75 -5.17
CA VAL A 32 2.39 -12.03 -4.14
C VAL A 32 0.98 -11.87 -4.71
N PHE A 33 0.78 -10.81 -5.49
CA PHE A 33 -0.42 -10.57 -6.27
C PHE A 33 -0.12 -9.60 -7.40
N ASN A 34 -1.02 -9.58 -8.40
CA ASN A 34 -0.96 -8.64 -9.51
C ASN A 34 -2.39 -8.38 -9.97
N MET A 35 -2.85 -7.15 -9.78
CA MET A 35 -4.20 -6.70 -10.16
C MET A 35 -4.19 -5.85 -11.44
N GLY A 36 -3.05 -5.79 -12.13
CA GLY A 36 -2.88 -5.01 -13.34
C GLY A 36 -2.43 -3.58 -13.07
N TRP A 37 -3.04 -2.90 -12.11
CA TRP A 37 -2.67 -1.54 -11.71
C TRP A 37 -1.78 -1.50 -10.46
N VAL A 38 -1.70 -2.60 -9.72
CA VAL A 38 -0.84 -2.78 -8.55
C VAL A 38 -0.36 -4.21 -8.48
N ALA A 39 0.91 -4.41 -8.10
CA ALA A 39 1.48 -5.74 -7.90
C ALA A 39 2.51 -5.68 -6.77
N ARG A 40 2.61 -6.76 -5.99
CA ARG A 40 3.56 -6.86 -4.89
C ARG A 40 4.55 -7.97 -5.17
N TYR A 41 5.82 -7.67 -4.95
CA TYR A 41 6.93 -8.60 -5.14
C TYR A 41 7.72 -8.73 -3.85
N THR A 42 8.10 -9.96 -3.50
CA THR A 42 8.79 -10.24 -2.26
C THR A 42 10.00 -11.16 -2.47
N SER A 43 10.99 -11.02 -1.61
CA SER A 43 12.14 -11.92 -1.56
C SER A 43 11.72 -13.22 -0.88
N PRO A 44 12.01 -14.41 -1.48
CA PRO A 44 11.75 -15.69 -0.82
C PRO A 44 12.65 -15.92 0.39
N ASP A 45 13.79 -15.24 0.45
CA ASP A 45 14.78 -15.46 1.52
C ASP A 45 14.61 -14.55 2.72
N THR A 46 14.29 -13.27 2.46
CA THR A 46 14.25 -12.24 3.52
C THR A 46 12.87 -11.72 3.83
N GLY A 47 11.89 -11.93 2.93
CA GLY A 47 10.55 -11.40 3.08
C GLY A 47 10.41 -9.89 2.83
N VAL A 48 11.46 -9.21 2.41
CA VAL A 48 11.35 -7.79 2.04
C VAL A 48 10.48 -7.64 0.81
N ASN A 49 9.69 -6.58 0.78
CA ASN A 49 8.68 -6.35 -0.25
C ASN A 49 8.86 -5.02 -0.93
N ILE A 50 8.35 -4.95 -2.17
CA ILE A 50 8.04 -3.69 -2.83
C ILE A 50 6.69 -3.85 -3.53
N GLN A 51 5.94 -2.76 -3.65
CA GLN A 51 4.69 -2.73 -4.37
C GLN A 51 4.81 -1.76 -5.53
N LEU A 52 4.51 -2.23 -6.74
CA LEU A 52 4.53 -1.40 -7.93
C LEU A 52 3.10 -0.95 -8.22
N LEU A 53 2.95 0.33 -8.58
CA LEU A 53 1.65 0.95 -8.75
C LEU A 53 1.67 1.85 -9.97
N THR A 54 0.74 1.65 -10.91
CA THR A 54 0.59 2.58 -12.03
C THR A 54 -0.27 3.76 -11.62
N ARG A 55 -1.44 3.47 -11.07
CA ARG A 55 -2.35 4.44 -10.48
C ARG A 55 -3.36 3.68 -9.61
N ASP A 56 -3.66 4.20 -8.43
CA ASP A 56 -4.69 3.62 -7.58
C ASP A 56 -6.05 3.75 -8.26
N GLU A 57 -6.75 2.64 -8.42
CA GLU A 57 -7.97 2.58 -9.24
C GLU A 57 -9.18 3.18 -8.53
N THR A 58 -9.19 3.18 -7.19
CA THR A 58 -10.36 3.58 -6.41
C THR A 58 -10.14 4.81 -5.55
N ALA A 59 -8.91 5.26 -5.38
CA ALA A 59 -8.59 6.42 -4.54
C ALA A 59 -8.30 7.66 -5.39
N PRO A 60 -8.51 8.87 -4.85
CA PRO A 60 -8.29 10.12 -5.59
C PRO A 60 -6.81 10.47 -5.78
N GLU A 61 -5.93 9.92 -4.94
CA GLU A 61 -4.48 10.13 -5.02
C GLU A 61 -3.75 8.81 -4.77
N ASP A 62 -2.55 8.68 -5.35
CA ASP A 62 -1.71 7.52 -5.11
C ASP A 62 -0.97 7.64 -3.78
N PRO A 63 -0.88 6.56 -3.00
CA PRO A 63 -0.09 6.57 -1.78
C PRO A 63 1.40 6.37 -2.11
N VAL A 64 2.28 6.84 -1.24
CA VAL A 64 3.73 6.58 -1.35
C VAL A 64 4.13 5.33 -0.55
N VAL A 65 3.36 5.02 0.49
CA VAL A 65 3.63 3.91 1.41
C VAL A 65 2.32 3.27 1.83
N SER A 66 2.31 1.95 1.91
CA SER A 66 1.24 1.18 2.55
C SER A 66 1.68 0.74 3.93
N VAL A 67 0.86 1.03 4.93
CA VAL A 67 1.09 0.67 6.33
C VAL A 67 0.07 -0.38 6.72
N LEU A 68 0.53 -1.60 7.01
CA LEU A 68 -0.34 -2.68 7.44
C LEU A 68 -0.54 -2.62 8.95
N VAL A 69 -1.80 -2.70 9.37
CA VAL A 69 -2.21 -2.61 10.78
C VAL A 69 -3.19 -3.73 11.10
N ASP A 70 -3.28 -4.08 12.39
CA ASP A 70 -4.25 -5.08 12.86
C ASP A 70 -5.66 -4.50 13.00
N ASP A 71 -5.76 -3.29 13.53
CA ASP A 71 -7.02 -2.61 13.79
C ASP A 71 -7.10 -1.31 13.02
N VAL A 72 -7.57 -1.39 11.78
CA VAL A 72 -7.66 -0.24 10.88
C VAL A 72 -8.74 0.75 11.35
N ASP A 73 -9.78 0.28 12.01
CA ASP A 73 -10.82 1.15 12.56
C ASP A 73 -10.28 2.04 13.67
N ALA A 74 -9.48 1.48 14.56
CA ALA A 74 -8.80 2.25 15.61
C ALA A 74 -7.80 3.24 15.01
N ALA A 75 -7.06 2.83 13.99
CA ALA A 75 -6.13 3.72 13.28
C ALA A 75 -6.87 4.91 12.64
N TYR A 76 -8.01 4.67 12.05
CA TYR A 76 -8.85 5.71 11.45
C TYR A 76 -9.34 6.70 12.51
N ALA A 77 -9.84 6.19 13.63
CA ALA A 77 -10.28 7.02 14.74
C ALA A 77 -9.14 7.89 15.29
N ASP A 78 -7.93 7.32 15.40
CA ASP A 78 -6.73 8.07 15.83
C ASP A 78 -6.39 9.20 14.86
N ALA A 79 -6.41 8.92 13.56
CA ALA A 79 -6.13 9.93 12.53
C ALA A 79 -7.11 11.10 12.61
N GLN A 80 -8.40 10.79 12.78
CA GLN A 80 -9.44 11.81 12.93
C GLN A 80 -9.27 12.61 14.21
N ARG A 81 -8.99 11.94 15.32
CA ARG A 81 -8.76 12.58 16.63
C ARG A 81 -7.56 13.53 16.59
N LEU A 82 -6.51 13.14 15.88
CA LEU A 82 -5.29 13.95 15.73
C LEU A 82 -5.41 15.05 14.67
N GLY A 83 -6.52 15.09 13.94
CA GLY A 83 -6.80 16.13 12.96
C GLY A 83 -6.07 15.99 11.63
N TYR A 84 -5.58 14.79 11.30
CA TYR A 84 -4.94 14.57 10.00
C TYR A 84 -5.98 14.52 8.87
N GLU A 85 -5.58 14.98 7.69
CA GLU A 85 -6.45 14.98 6.52
C GLU A 85 -6.70 13.55 6.05
N ILE A 86 -7.98 13.17 5.96
CA ILE A 86 -8.39 11.90 5.37
C ILE A 86 -8.54 12.11 3.86
N VAL A 87 -7.65 11.50 3.09
CA VAL A 87 -7.62 11.61 1.63
C VAL A 87 -8.62 10.63 0.99
N HIS A 88 -8.78 9.46 1.59
CA HIS A 88 -9.69 8.41 1.13
C HIS A 88 -10.35 7.79 2.36
N PRO A 89 -11.69 7.87 2.48
CA PRO A 89 -12.38 7.41 3.69
C PRO A 89 -12.23 5.90 3.92
N LEU A 90 -12.29 5.51 5.19
CA LEU A 90 -12.25 4.09 5.58
C LEU A 90 -13.42 3.33 4.95
N HIS A 91 -13.11 2.27 4.21
CA HIS A 91 -14.09 1.36 3.63
C HIS A 91 -13.43 0.06 3.18
N VAL A 92 -14.26 -0.92 2.82
CA VAL A 92 -13.78 -2.19 2.24
C VAL A 92 -13.74 -2.03 0.73
N GLU A 93 -12.58 -2.29 0.13
CA GLU A 93 -12.41 -2.23 -1.30
C GLU A 93 -12.97 -3.48 -1.99
N PRO A 94 -13.25 -3.43 -3.31
CA PRO A 94 -13.79 -4.59 -4.04
C PRO A 94 -12.94 -5.87 -3.93
N TRP A 95 -11.64 -5.74 -3.71
CA TRP A 95 -10.72 -6.89 -3.57
C TRP A 95 -10.56 -7.35 -2.12
N GLY A 96 -11.34 -6.80 -1.19
CA GLY A 96 -11.52 -7.34 0.17
C GLY A 96 -10.71 -6.68 1.27
N VAL A 97 -9.74 -5.82 0.96
CA VAL A 97 -9.00 -5.12 2.00
C VAL A 97 -9.84 -3.98 2.58
N ARG A 98 -9.63 -3.69 3.86
CA ARG A 98 -10.23 -2.53 4.52
C ARG A 98 -9.14 -1.48 4.73
N ARG A 99 -9.34 -0.28 4.19
CA ARG A 99 -8.29 0.74 4.17
C ARG A 99 -8.83 2.16 4.19
N PHE A 100 -7.95 3.10 4.55
CA PHE A 100 -8.15 4.54 4.35
C PHE A 100 -6.82 5.18 3.97
N PHE A 101 -6.87 6.36 3.38
CA PHE A 101 -5.68 7.15 3.09
C PHE A 101 -5.65 8.38 3.98
N VAL A 102 -4.47 8.68 4.49
CA VAL A 102 -4.22 9.85 5.34
C VAL A 102 -3.04 10.64 4.78
N ARG A 103 -3.13 11.96 4.86
CA ARG A 103 -2.00 12.83 4.48
C ARG A 103 -1.22 13.21 5.72
N ALA A 104 0.08 12.93 5.69
CA ALA A 104 0.99 13.40 6.73
C ALA A 104 1.19 14.93 6.62
N PRO A 105 1.62 15.59 7.71
CA PRO A 105 1.89 17.03 7.67
C PRO A 105 2.92 17.46 6.61
N ASP A 106 3.80 16.55 6.20
CA ASP A 106 4.79 16.78 5.15
C ASP A 106 4.22 16.68 3.73
N GLY A 107 2.93 16.30 3.59
CA GLY A 107 2.24 16.19 2.31
C GLY A 107 2.19 14.77 1.74
N ASN A 108 2.92 13.82 2.30
CA ASN A 108 2.90 12.45 1.81
C ASN A 108 1.58 11.75 2.15
N VAL A 109 1.07 10.96 1.21
CA VAL A 109 -0.15 10.18 1.37
C VAL A 109 0.21 8.75 1.73
N PHE A 110 -0.40 8.24 2.80
CA PHE A 110 -0.21 6.89 3.30
C PHE A 110 -1.50 6.09 3.13
N ASN A 111 -1.36 4.86 2.64
CA ASN A 111 -2.43 3.86 2.65
C ASN A 111 -2.33 3.09 3.96
N VAL A 112 -3.32 3.22 4.84
CA VAL A 112 -3.39 2.45 6.09
C VAL A 112 -4.39 1.33 5.86
N VAL A 113 -3.94 0.09 5.96
CA VAL A 113 -4.68 -1.05 5.43
C VAL A 113 -4.62 -2.26 6.35
N HIS A 114 -5.75 -2.96 6.44
CA HIS A 114 -5.84 -4.29 7.04
C HIS A 114 -6.18 -5.30 5.95
N HIS A 115 -5.36 -6.34 5.86
CA HIS A 115 -5.63 -7.50 5.00
C HIS A 115 -6.27 -8.58 5.86
N PRO A 116 -7.53 -8.97 5.58
CA PRO A 116 -8.21 -9.99 6.38
C PRO A 116 -7.75 -11.42 6.05
N TYR A 117 -6.83 -11.56 5.12
CA TYR A 117 -6.34 -12.87 4.64
C TYR A 117 -4.82 -12.93 4.62
#